data_8efd705c068ac1f5985c465bcb2e6a65
#
_entry.id   8efd705c068ac1f5985c465bcb2e6a65
#
_cell.length_a   1.000
_cell.length_b   1.000
_cell.length_c   1.000
_cell.angle_alpha   90.00
_cell.angle_beta   90.00
_cell.angle_gamma   90.00
#
_symmetry.space_group_name_H-M   'P 1'
#
loop_
_entity.id
_entity.type
_entity.pdbx_description
1 polymer ?
#
loop_
_entity_poly.entity_id
_entity_poly.type
_entity_poly.pdbx_seq_one_letter_code
_entity_poly.pdbx_strand_id
1 'polypeptide(L)'
;MKKRWIVSAAALSAAALAVTGCGASASDSSVSGNSGDSATSGDAGELYVYNWGEYIDETVIDEFEEETGIKVVYDLYETNEEMYPVIEAGGIAYDAVCPSDFMIQKMREHDLLAEINFDNVPNIDQIDPLYMELSKSFDPENKYAVPYTWGTIGILYNKERLQELGVPAPTKWADLWDERLSGEILMQDSVRDAFMVALKKDGYSMNSANEDELQQAKQDLVDQKPLVQAYVIDQVRDKMIGGEAAVGVIYSGEMLYIQDEVASLGLDYDLEYVIPEEGTNLWLDSWVIPKNAKNKENAEKWIDFLCRPEIAKANFEYITYPT
;
A
#
# COMPACT_ATOMS: atom_id res chain seq x y z
N MET A 1 20.84 0.02 -12.94
CA MET A 1 21.64 1.06 -12.24
C MET A 1 20.66 1.90 -11.43
N LYS A 2 20.42 1.51 -10.18
CA LYS A 2 19.48 2.22 -9.28
C LYS A 2 20.16 3.47 -8.71
N LYS A 3 19.58 4.65 -8.89
CA LYS A 3 20.08 5.90 -8.30
C LYS A 3 19.66 5.99 -6.83
N ARG A 4 20.64 5.98 -5.95
CA ARG A 4 20.44 6.24 -4.51
C ARG A 4 20.08 7.72 -4.31
N TRP A 5 18.96 8.00 -3.68
CA TRP A 5 18.57 9.35 -3.27
C TRP A 5 19.20 9.66 -1.92
N ILE A 6 19.98 10.75 -1.89
CA ILE A 6 20.55 11.34 -0.67
C ILE A 6 19.57 12.42 -0.23
N VAL A 7 18.97 12.24 0.93
CA VAL A 7 18.13 13.26 1.58
C VAL A 7 19.04 14.40 2.05
N SER A 8 18.98 15.53 1.36
CA SER A 8 19.64 16.77 1.80
C SER A 8 18.66 17.62 2.58
N ALA A 9 18.91 17.73 3.87
CA ALA A 9 18.24 18.71 4.75
C ALA A 9 18.60 20.13 4.31
N ALA A 10 17.66 20.92 3.83
CA ALA A 10 17.83 22.33 3.54
C ALA A 10 17.24 23.19 4.65
N ALA A 11 18.11 24.01 5.23
CA ALA A 11 17.81 24.95 6.31
C ALA A 11 16.91 26.10 5.83
N LEU A 12 15.94 26.47 6.67
CA LEU A 12 15.12 27.68 6.54
C LEU A 12 16.01 28.95 6.68
N SER A 13 15.84 29.85 5.71
CA SER A 13 16.25 31.25 5.88
C SER A 13 15.05 32.15 5.55
N ALA A 14 14.51 32.79 6.56
CA ALA A 14 13.47 33.82 6.44
C ALA A 14 14.10 35.14 5.97
N ALA A 15 13.55 35.76 4.92
CA ALA A 15 13.78 37.17 4.62
C ALA A 15 12.46 37.84 4.24
N ALA A 16 12.03 38.73 5.14
CA ALA A 16 10.95 39.67 4.89
C ALA A 16 11.49 40.89 4.13
N LEU A 17 10.76 41.37 3.11
CA LEU A 17 10.90 42.75 2.65
C LEU A 17 9.59 43.29 2.03
N ALA A 18 9.39 44.54 2.30
CA ALA A 18 8.21 45.32 2.34
C ALA A 18 7.67 45.82 0.97
N VAL A 19 6.42 46.24 1.08
CA VAL A 19 5.50 46.90 0.13
C VAL A 19 5.96 48.32 -0.29
N THR A 20 5.74 48.66 -1.55
CA THR A 20 5.29 49.93 -2.11
C THR A 20 5.04 49.74 -3.59
N GLY A 21 3.94 50.04 -4.26
CA GLY A 21 2.96 51.08 -4.20
C GLY A 21 2.82 51.75 -5.59
N CYS A 22 1.59 51.72 -6.14
CA CYS A 22 0.98 52.68 -7.11
C CYS A 22 1.43 52.71 -8.61
N GLY A 23 0.39 52.63 -9.46
CA GLY A 23 0.37 53.38 -10.70
C GLY A 23 -0.45 52.78 -11.85
N ALA A 24 -1.64 53.24 -12.04
CA ALA A 24 -2.54 52.95 -13.16
C ALA A 24 -2.06 53.53 -14.49
N SER A 25 -2.39 52.90 -15.61
CA SER A 25 -3.00 53.54 -16.79
C SER A 25 -3.36 52.52 -17.88
N ALA A 26 -4.56 52.62 -18.34
CA ALA A 26 -5.12 51.89 -19.48
C ALA A 26 -4.59 52.44 -20.81
N SER A 27 -4.45 51.60 -21.81
CA SER A 27 -4.64 51.96 -23.19
C SER A 27 -5.04 50.78 -24.03
N ASP A 28 -6.15 50.96 -24.63
CA ASP A 28 -6.85 50.15 -25.61
C ASP A 28 -6.08 50.12 -26.94
N SER A 29 -5.94 48.98 -27.55
CA SER A 29 -5.78 48.91 -29.02
C SER A 29 -6.10 47.49 -29.53
N SER A 30 -7.21 47.42 -30.19
CA SER A 30 -7.70 46.34 -31.03
C SER A 30 -6.76 46.13 -32.24
N VAL A 31 -6.34 44.89 -32.50
CA VAL A 31 -6.01 44.39 -33.83
C VAL A 31 -6.57 42.99 -34.05
N SER A 32 -7.25 42.88 -35.16
CA SER A 32 -7.98 41.77 -35.73
C SER A 32 -7.07 40.63 -36.23
N GLY A 33 -7.50 39.40 -36.01
CA GLY A 33 -7.52 38.31 -36.98
C GLY A 33 -6.22 37.62 -37.36
N ASN A 34 -6.03 36.41 -36.89
CA ASN A 34 -5.68 35.32 -37.78
C ASN A 34 -6.09 33.96 -37.14
N SER A 35 -6.93 33.26 -37.88
CA SER A 35 -7.32 31.88 -37.53
C SER A 35 -6.13 30.98 -37.81
N GLY A 36 -5.47 30.52 -36.77
CA GLY A 36 -4.54 29.42 -36.79
C GLY A 36 -5.11 28.37 -35.81
N ASP A 37 -5.54 27.29 -36.37
CA ASP A 37 -5.96 26.06 -35.66
C ASP A 37 -4.75 25.56 -34.85
N SER A 38 -4.64 26.04 -33.64
CA SER A 38 -3.81 25.39 -32.61
C SER A 38 -4.75 24.53 -31.82
N ALA A 39 -4.63 23.21 -31.97
CA ALA A 39 -5.17 22.29 -31.01
C ALA A 39 -4.75 22.76 -29.60
N THR A 40 -5.67 23.37 -28.89
CA THR A 40 -5.54 23.59 -27.46
C THR A 40 -5.44 22.21 -26.83
N SER A 41 -4.23 21.84 -26.38
CA SER A 41 -4.12 20.85 -25.31
C SER A 41 -4.90 21.45 -24.15
N GLY A 42 -6.17 21.05 -24.01
CA GLY A 42 -6.97 21.35 -22.85
C GLY A 42 -6.20 20.86 -21.65
N ASP A 43 -6.13 21.67 -20.60
CA ASP A 43 -5.65 21.25 -19.30
C ASP A 43 -6.45 19.99 -18.92
N ALA A 44 -5.78 18.83 -18.99
CA ALA A 44 -6.43 17.55 -18.70
C ALA A 44 -6.72 17.38 -17.19
N GLY A 45 -6.33 18.38 -16.40
CA GLY A 45 -6.60 18.45 -14.97
C GLY A 45 -5.59 17.69 -14.12
N GLU A 46 -5.94 17.56 -12.86
CA GLU A 46 -5.15 16.88 -11.84
C GLU A 46 -5.86 15.59 -11.38
N LEU A 47 -5.10 14.69 -10.78
CA LEU A 47 -5.57 13.48 -10.11
C LEU A 47 -4.88 13.38 -8.77
N TYR A 48 -5.64 13.37 -7.69
CA TYR A 48 -5.14 13.21 -6.33
C TYR A 48 -5.23 11.75 -5.90
N VAL A 49 -4.06 11.10 -5.78
CA VAL A 49 -3.94 9.69 -5.44
C VAL A 49 -3.42 9.55 -4.01
N TYR A 50 -3.98 8.63 -3.23
CA TYR A 50 -3.54 8.30 -1.89
C TYR A 50 -3.30 6.80 -1.78
N ASN A 51 -2.06 6.39 -1.63
CA ASN A 51 -1.64 4.99 -1.71
C ASN A 51 -0.60 4.66 -0.63
N TRP A 52 -0.27 3.39 -0.52
CA TRP A 52 0.80 2.88 0.34
C TRP A 52 2.17 3.39 -0.11
N GLY A 53 3.14 3.40 0.79
CA GLY A 53 4.54 3.58 0.46
C GLY A 53 5.07 2.43 -0.41
N GLU A 54 5.97 2.74 -1.34
CA GLU A 54 6.64 1.77 -2.23
C GLU A 54 5.70 0.77 -2.95
N TYR A 55 4.53 1.21 -3.34
CA TYR A 55 3.44 0.37 -3.84
C TYR A 55 3.05 0.66 -5.29
N ILE A 56 3.89 1.39 -6.01
CA ILE A 56 3.81 1.65 -7.45
C ILE A 56 5.21 1.96 -8.00
N ASP A 57 5.49 1.55 -9.22
CA ASP A 57 6.65 2.03 -9.96
C ASP A 57 6.41 3.49 -10.41
N GLU A 58 7.26 4.42 -9.99
CA GLU A 58 7.10 5.84 -10.35
C GLU A 58 7.10 6.05 -11.87
N THR A 59 7.74 5.18 -12.65
CA THR A 59 7.72 5.26 -14.13
C THR A 59 6.33 5.03 -14.70
N VAL A 60 5.46 4.29 -14.00
CA VAL A 60 4.05 4.08 -14.35
C VAL A 60 3.25 5.38 -14.19
N ILE A 61 3.59 6.18 -13.18
CA ILE A 61 2.98 7.51 -12.99
C ILE A 61 3.37 8.43 -14.14
N ASP A 62 4.67 8.46 -14.46
CA ASP A 62 5.20 9.29 -15.58
C ASP A 62 4.53 8.91 -16.91
N GLU A 63 4.36 7.60 -17.18
CA GLU A 63 3.72 7.09 -18.39
C GLU A 63 2.23 7.49 -18.45
N PHE A 64 1.51 7.41 -17.35
CA PHE A 64 0.13 7.90 -17.26
C PHE A 64 0.01 9.39 -17.53
N GLU A 65 0.90 10.21 -16.93
CA GLU A 65 0.94 11.65 -17.17
C GLU A 65 1.26 11.99 -18.62
N GLU A 66 2.24 11.28 -19.24
CA GLU A 66 2.62 11.49 -20.63
C GLU A 66 1.49 11.13 -21.60
N GLU A 67 0.79 10.01 -21.35
CA GLU A 67 -0.29 9.52 -22.20
C GLU A 67 -1.54 10.39 -22.11
N THR A 68 -1.92 10.79 -20.90
CA THR A 68 -3.22 11.42 -20.64
C THR A 68 -3.16 12.95 -20.53
N GLY A 69 -1.98 13.50 -20.22
CA GLY A 69 -1.80 14.90 -19.86
C GLY A 69 -2.33 15.26 -18.46
N ILE A 70 -2.85 14.28 -17.70
CA ILE A 70 -3.35 14.48 -16.34
C ILE A 70 -2.16 14.50 -15.38
N LYS A 71 -2.07 15.53 -14.52
CA LYS A 71 -1.04 15.60 -13.50
C LYS A 71 -1.44 14.80 -12.27
N VAL A 72 -0.55 13.93 -11.80
CA VAL A 72 -0.78 13.10 -10.61
C VAL A 72 -0.15 13.77 -9.39
N VAL A 73 -0.97 14.03 -8.38
CA VAL A 73 -0.55 14.41 -7.03
C VAL A 73 -0.64 13.17 -6.17
N TYR A 74 0.51 12.63 -5.77
CA TYR A 74 0.60 11.32 -5.16
C TYR A 74 1.05 11.44 -3.71
N ASP A 75 0.13 11.14 -2.77
CA ASP A 75 0.37 11.14 -1.33
C ASP A 75 0.42 9.71 -0.79
N LEU A 76 1.16 9.51 0.31
CA LEU A 76 1.41 8.20 0.91
C LEU A 76 0.78 8.06 2.29
N TYR A 77 0.43 6.83 2.66
CA TYR A 77 0.08 6.43 4.02
C TYR A 77 0.72 5.09 4.38
N GLU A 78 0.87 4.81 5.68
CA GLU A 78 1.49 3.59 6.18
C GLU A 78 0.46 2.54 6.63
N THR A 79 -0.72 2.95 7.10
CA THR A 79 -1.76 2.03 7.60
C THR A 79 -3.15 2.44 7.14
N ASN A 80 -4.07 1.46 7.01
CA ASN A 80 -5.49 1.74 6.75
C ASN A 80 -6.11 2.61 7.86
N GLU A 81 -5.65 2.47 9.09
CA GLU A 81 -6.11 3.22 10.26
C GLU A 81 -5.68 4.69 10.20
N GLU A 82 -4.56 5.00 9.55
CA GLU A 82 -4.10 6.36 9.28
C GLU A 82 -4.87 6.98 8.10
N MET A 83 -5.06 6.23 7.03
CA MET A 83 -5.76 6.67 5.81
C MET A 83 -7.24 6.95 6.08
N TYR A 84 -7.95 6.07 6.79
CA TYR A 84 -9.39 6.13 6.96
C TYR A 84 -9.91 7.47 7.53
N PRO A 85 -9.38 8.00 8.66
CA PRO A 85 -9.85 9.28 9.20
C PRO A 85 -9.59 10.46 8.27
N VAL A 86 -8.57 10.41 7.41
CA VAL A 86 -8.30 11.44 6.40
C VAL A 86 -9.42 11.49 5.36
N ILE A 87 -9.82 10.31 4.86
CA ILE A 87 -10.93 10.19 3.90
C ILE A 87 -12.26 10.55 4.56
N GLU A 88 -12.52 10.08 5.78
CA GLU A 88 -13.76 10.38 6.53
C GLU A 88 -13.90 11.87 6.82
N ALA A 89 -12.82 12.55 7.17
CA ALA A 89 -12.80 13.99 7.40
C ALA A 89 -13.05 14.82 6.13
N GLY A 90 -12.67 14.30 4.96
CA GLY A 90 -12.89 14.91 3.66
C GLY A 90 -12.19 16.26 3.45
N GLY A 91 -11.17 16.56 4.24
CA GLY A 91 -10.43 17.84 4.17
C GLY A 91 -9.61 17.96 2.89
N ILE A 92 -9.03 16.86 2.42
CA ILE A 92 -8.42 16.70 1.11
C ILE A 92 -9.36 15.82 0.29
N ALA A 93 -9.69 16.25 -0.92
CA ALA A 93 -10.51 15.47 -1.83
C ALA A 93 -9.60 14.62 -2.70
N TYR A 94 -9.21 13.44 -2.21
CA TYR A 94 -8.55 12.44 -3.03
C TYR A 94 -9.52 11.88 -4.07
N ASP A 95 -8.98 11.55 -5.24
CA ASP A 95 -9.77 11.04 -6.38
C ASP A 95 -9.65 9.52 -6.48
N ALA A 96 -8.48 8.96 -6.15
CA ALA A 96 -8.25 7.52 -6.11
C ALA A 96 -7.50 7.14 -4.82
N VAL A 97 -7.94 6.07 -4.17
CA VAL A 97 -7.32 5.51 -2.95
C VAL A 97 -7.24 4.00 -3.10
N CYS A 98 -6.19 3.36 -2.55
CA CYS A 98 -5.97 1.91 -2.65
C CYS A 98 -5.98 1.22 -1.29
N PRO A 99 -7.11 1.11 -0.58
CA PRO A 99 -7.19 0.43 0.71
C PRO A 99 -7.29 -1.09 0.60
N SER A 100 -7.08 -1.76 1.72
CA SER A 100 -7.31 -3.19 1.84
C SER A 100 -8.80 -3.56 1.95
N ASP A 101 -9.12 -4.79 1.63
CA ASP A 101 -10.45 -5.40 1.56
C ASP A 101 -11.37 -5.03 2.75
N PHE A 102 -10.91 -5.24 3.99
CA PHE A 102 -11.69 -4.95 5.21
C PHE A 102 -11.97 -3.45 5.38
N MET A 103 -11.05 -2.60 4.92
CA MET A 103 -11.23 -1.16 4.99
C MET A 103 -12.18 -0.67 3.90
N ILE A 104 -12.14 -1.28 2.70
CA ILE A 104 -13.12 -1.02 1.64
C ILE A 104 -14.53 -1.35 2.14
N GLN A 105 -14.70 -2.51 2.80
CA GLN A 105 -15.99 -2.85 3.42
C GLN A 105 -16.46 -1.76 4.37
N LYS A 106 -15.59 -1.31 5.28
CA LYS A 106 -15.90 -0.26 6.25
C LYS A 106 -16.25 1.07 5.56
N MET A 107 -15.45 1.48 4.57
CA MET A 107 -15.70 2.73 3.83
C MET A 107 -17.03 2.68 3.08
N ARG A 108 -17.38 1.56 2.46
CA ARG A 108 -18.65 1.32 1.79
C ARG A 108 -19.83 1.40 2.77
N GLU A 109 -19.73 0.73 3.92
CA GLU A 109 -20.77 0.73 4.96
C GLU A 109 -21.00 2.12 5.56
N HIS A 110 -19.97 2.98 5.56
CA HIS A 110 -20.04 4.36 6.02
C HIS A 110 -20.36 5.36 4.90
N ASP A 111 -20.73 4.89 3.70
CA ASP A 111 -21.11 5.73 2.54
C ASP A 111 -19.99 6.72 2.12
N LEU A 112 -18.74 6.28 2.20
CA LEU A 112 -17.55 7.08 1.84
C LEU A 112 -17.07 6.87 0.40
N LEU A 113 -17.66 5.92 -0.35
CA LEU A 113 -17.23 5.55 -1.70
C LEU A 113 -18.24 6.01 -2.76
N ALA A 114 -17.74 6.36 -3.94
CA ALA A 114 -18.52 6.57 -5.15
C ALA A 114 -18.54 5.28 -5.99
N GLU A 115 -19.68 4.96 -6.59
CA GLU A 115 -19.75 3.86 -7.58
C GLU A 115 -18.87 4.19 -8.79
N ILE A 116 -18.08 3.21 -9.25
CA ILE A 116 -17.25 3.31 -10.45
C ILE A 116 -18.14 3.16 -11.70
N ASN A 117 -17.92 4.00 -12.68
CA ASN A 117 -18.53 3.82 -14.00
C ASN A 117 -17.62 2.91 -14.84
N PHE A 118 -17.93 1.64 -14.90
CA PHE A 118 -17.13 0.64 -15.63
C PHE A 118 -17.11 0.84 -17.14
N ASP A 119 -17.98 1.65 -17.72
CA ASP A 119 -17.86 2.06 -19.12
C ASP A 119 -16.57 2.87 -19.38
N ASN A 120 -16.02 3.49 -18.34
CA ASN A 120 -14.77 4.24 -18.36
C ASN A 120 -13.56 3.37 -17.96
N VAL A 121 -13.77 2.10 -17.61
CA VAL A 121 -12.73 1.15 -17.18
C VAL A 121 -12.80 -0.13 -18.04
N PRO A 122 -12.67 -0.03 -19.37
CA PRO A 122 -12.80 -1.18 -20.26
C PRO A 122 -11.75 -2.27 -20.02
N ASN A 123 -10.57 -1.91 -19.51
CA ASN A 123 -9.52 -2.89 -19.20
C ASN A 123 -9.82 -3.74 -17.94
N ILE A 124 -10.94 -3.53 -17.26
CA ILE A 124 -11.40 -4.41 -16.15
C ILE A 124 -11.48 -5.89 -16.61
N ASP A 125 -11.77 -6.14 -17.88
CA ASP A 125 -11.83 -7.47 -18.47
C ASP A 125 -10.47 -8.21 -18.50
N GLN A 126 -9.35 -7.50 -18.22
CA GLN A 126 -8.02 -8.08 -18.08
C GLN A 126 -7.76 -8.63 -16.68
N ILE A 127 -8.56 -8.25 -15.69
CA ILE A 127 -8.47 -8.78 -14.33
C ILE A 127 -8.98 -10.23 -14.32
N ASP A 128 -8.21 -11.14 -13.71
CA ASP A 128 -8.66 -12.53 -13.56
C ASP A 128 -10.01 -12.56 -12.81
N PRO A 129 -11.04 -13.23 -13.36
CA PRO A 129 -12.36 -13.33 -12.75
C PRO A 129 -12.36 -13.84 -11.30
N LEU A 130 -11.32 -14.57 -10.88
CA LEU A 130 -11.16 -15.03 -9.51
C LEU A 130 -11.11 -13.84 -8.54
N TYR A 131 -10.33 -12.79 -8.85
CA TYR A 131 -10.18 -11.64 -7.95
C TYR A 131 -11.44 -10.79 -7.91
N MET A 132 -12.16 -10.67 -9.02
CA MET A 132 -13.50 -10.06 -9.05
C MET A 132 -14.52 -10.84 -8.22
N GLU A 133 -14.40 -12.17 -8.16
CA GLU A 133 -15.26 -13.00 -7.29
C GLU A 133 -14.88 -12.86 -5.81
N LEU A 134 -13.58 -12.82 -5.49
CA LEU A 134 -13.07 -12.59 -4.13
C LEU A 134 -13.50 -11.22 -3.61
N SER A 135 -13.51 -10.19 -4.45
CA SER A 135 -13.93 -8.83 -4.10
C SER A 135 -15.38 -8.76 -3.61
N LYS A 136 -16.25 -9.70 -4.00
CA LYS A 136 -17.63 -9.74 -3.52
C LYS A 136 -17.75 -9.95 -2.00
N SER A 137 -16.70 -10.41 -1.34
CA SER A 137 -16.67 -10.54 0.12
C SER A 137 -16.75 -9.18 0.84
N PHE A 138 -16.24 -8.12 0.23
CA PHE A 138 -16.22 -6.76 0.77
C PHE A 138 -16.97 -5.74 -0.11
N ASP A 139 -17.15 -6.03 -1.40
CA ASP A 139 -17.98 -5.27 -2.35
C ASP A 139 -18.93 -6.21 -3.09
N PRO A 140 -20.07 -6.61 -2.48
CA PRO A 140 -20.95 -7.70 -2.97
C PRO A 140 -21.45 -7.54 -4.40
N GLU A 141 -21.56 -6.32 -4.89
CA GLU A 141 -22.05 -6.01 -6.24
C GLU A 141 -20.91 -5.62 -7.20
N ASN A 142 -19.64 -5.61 -6.72
CA ASN A 142 -18.47 -5.13 -7.46
C ASN A 142 -18.69 -3.75 -8.09
N LYS A 143 -19.16 -2.80 -7.28
CA LYS A 143 -19.48 -1.43 -7.73
C LYS A 143 -18.43 -0.38 -7.37
N TYR A 144 -17.66 -0.64 -6.32
CA TYR A 144 -16.82 0.38 -5.67
C TYR A 144 -15.33 0.10 -5.79
N ALA A 145 -14.93 -1.14 -6.08
CA ALA A 145 -13.54 -1.56 -6.01
C ALA A 145 -13.06 -2.27 -7.27
N VAL A 146 -11.83 -1.99 -7.69
CA VAL A 146 -11.11 -2.71 -8.74
C VAL A 146 -9.85 -3.33 -8.14
N PRO A 147 -9.69 -4.67 -8.16
CA PRO A 147 -8.50 -5.34 -7.66
C PRO A 147 -7.21 -4.75 -8.23
N TYR A 148 -6.22 -4.57 -7.37
CA TYR A 148 -4.92 -4.05 -7.75
C TYR A 148 -3.82 -5.06 -7.47
N THR A 149 -3.62 -5.43 -6.21
CA THR A 149 -2.62 -6.40 -5.79
C THR A 149 -3.18 -7.31 -4.72
N TRP A 150 -2.54 -8.45 -4.55
CA TRP A 150 -2.87 -9.39 -3.50
C TRP A 150 -1.63 -10.06 -2.91
N GLY A 151 -1.80 -10.64 -1.76
CA GLY A 151 -0.73 -11.40 -1.12
C GLY A 151 -1.20 -12.15 0.11
N THR A 152 -0.21 -12.75 0.75
CA THR A 152 -0.37 -13.47 2.01
C THR A 152 0.61 -12.93 3.05
N ILE A 153 0.44 -13.34 4.29
CA ILE A 153 1.37 -13.05 5.39
C ILE A 153 2.01 -14.36 5.83
N GLY A 154 3.29 -14.31 6.16
CA GLY A 154 4.00 -15.48 6.66
C GLY A 154 5.15 -15.09 7.57
N ILE A 155 5.96 -16.08 7.91
CA ILE A 155 7.14 -15.90 8.75
C ILE A 155 8.39 -16.01 7.86
N LEU A 156 9.15 -14.92 7.77
CA LEU A 156 10.51 -14.94 7.27
C LEU A 156 11.46 -15.24 8.42
N TYR A 157 12.43 -16.12 8.21
CA TYR A 157 13.38 -16.47 9.26
C TYR A 157 14.80 -16.65 8.74
N ASN A 158 15.77 -16.29 9.60
CA ASN A 158 17.19 -16.47 9.36
C ASN A 158 17.60 -17.83 9.95
N LYS A 159 18.01 -18.78 9.10
CA LYS A 159 18.34 -20.16 9.48
C LYS A 159 19.52 -20.22 10.43
N GLU A 160 20.57 -19.48 10.13
CA GLU A 160 21.79 -19.44 10.92
C GLU A 160 21.50 -18.87 12.32
N ARG A 161 20.73 -17.79 12.36
CA ARG A 161 20.35 -17.16 13.63
C ARG A 161 19.49 -18.06 14.49
N LEU A 162 18.53 -18.78 13.90
CA LEU A 162 17.74 -19.78 14.63
C LEU A 162 18.60 -20.93 15.17
N GLN A 163 19.59 -21.37 14.40
CA GLN A 163 20.55 -22.39 14.85
C GLN A 163 21.37 -21.93 16.06
N GLU A 164 21.86 -20.68 16.05
CA GLU A 164 22.58 -20.07 17.18
C GLU A 164 21.73 -20.03 18.47
N LEU A 165 20.44 -19.73 18.31
CA LEU A 165 19.47 -19.68 19.41
C LEU A 165 18.99 -21.07 19.84
N GLY A 166 19.29 -22.11 19.06
CA GLY A 166 18.79 -23.46 19.30
C GLY A 166 17.26 -23.60 19.09
N VAL A 167 16.69 -22.74 18.22
CA VAL A 167 15.27 -22.73 17.87
C VAL A 167 15.10 -23.47 16.53
N PRO A 168 14.11 -24.38 16.40
CA PRO A 168 13.81 -25.00 15.11
C PRO A 168 13.17 -23.98 14.15
N ALA A 169 13.24 -24.28 12.85
CA ALA A 169 12.51 -23.51 11.84
C ALA A 169 11.00 -23.48 12.19
N PRO A 170 10.34 -22.31 12.12
CA PRO A 170 8.94 -22.18 12.46
C PRO A 170 8.06 -22.90 11.42
N THR A 171 6.98 -23.53 11.90
CA THR A 171 5.96 -24.16 11.06
C THR A 171 4.56 -23.70 11.44
N LYS A 172 4.42 -23.04 12.58
CA LYS A 172 3.18 -22.58 13.18
C LYS A 172 3.30 -21.16 13.68
N TRP A 173 2.18 -20.47 13.77
CA TRP A 173 2.14 -19.15 14.41
C TRP A 173 2.54 -19.22 15.89
N ALA A 174 2.20 -20.33 16.57
CA ALA A 174 2.56 -20.55 17.98
C ALA A 174 4.08 -20.55 18.23
N ASP A 175 4.90 -20.85 17.21
CA ASP A 175 6.36 -20.88 17.34
C ASP A 175 6.94 -19.48 17.63
N LEU A 176 6.19 -18.40 17.34
CA LEU A 176 6.55 -17.00 17.68
C LEU A 176 6.41 -16.67 19.18
N TRP A 177 5.97 -17.61 20.01
CA TRP A 177 5.92 -17.48 21.48
C TRP A 177 7.04 -18.24 22.19
N ASP A 178 8.04 -18.75 21.45
CA ASP A 178 9.20 -19.40 22.04
C ASP A 178 10.08 -18.35 22.77
N GLU A 179 10.29 -18.54 24.08
CA GLU A 179 11.06 -17.61 24.90
C GLU A 179 12.51 -17.42 24.42
N ARG A 180 13.05 -18.38 23.67
CA ARG A 180 14.39 -18.30 23.07
C ARG A 180 14.48 -17.23 21.97
N LEU A 181 13.34 -16.79 21.43
CA LEU A 181 13.25 -15.71 20.46
C LEU A 181 13.14 -14.31 21.12
N SER A 182 13.44 -14.19 22.41
CA SER A 182 13.34 -12.91 23.12
C SER A 182 14.21 -11.82 22.49
N GLY A 183 13.58 -10.76 21.98
CA GLY A 183 14.24 -9.67 21.28
C GLY A 183 14.64 -9.97 19.82
N GLU A 184 14.14 -11.07 19.26
CA GLU A 184 14.47 -11.58 17.93
C GLU A 184 13.27 -11.64 16.98
N ILE A 185 12.12 -11.10 17.39
CA ILE A 185 10.87 -11.13 16.62
C ILE A 185 10.54 -9.74 16.11
N LEU A 186 10.30 -9.61 14.80
CA LEU A 186 9.68 -8.45 14.20
C LEU A 186 8.21 -8.77 13.91
N MET A 187 7.31 -8.02 14.55
CA MET A 187 5.86 -8.16 14.35
C MET A 187 5.32 -7.04 13.47
N GLN A 188 4.18 -7.29 12.84
CA GLN A 188 3.48 -6.28 12.05
C GLN A 188 2.91 -5.18 12.97
N ASP A 189 3.17 -3.91 12.62
CA ASP A 189 2.53 -2.73 13.20
C ASP A 189 1.17 -2.45 12.50
N SER A 190 0.42 -3.52 12.30
CA SER A 190 -0.94 -3.56 11.79
C SER A 190 -1.81 -4.27 12.81
N VAL A 191 -2.84 -3.60 13.33
CA VAL A 191 -3.79 -4.19 14.29
C VAL A 191 -4.42 -5.46 13.71
N ARG A 192 -4.84 -5.40 12.46
CA ARG A 192 -5.47 -6.50 11.74
C ARG A 192 -4.56 -7.72 11.69
N ASP A 193 -3.31 -7.54 11.28
CA ASP A 193 -2.39 -8.63 11.04
C ASP A 193 -1.79 -9.18 12.34
N ALA A 194 -1.52 -8.33 13.32
CA ALA A 194 -1.11 -8.79 14.64
C ALA A 194 -2.20 -9.68 15.29
N PHE A 195 -3.47 -9.25 15.21
CA PHE A 195 -4.60 -10.08 15.70
C PHE A 195 -4.77 -11.35 14.87
N MET A 196 -4.57 -11.32 13.54
CA MET A 196 -4.61 -12.51 12.70
C MET A 196 -3.63 -13.56 13.19
N VAL A 197 -2.37 -13.19 13.49
CA VAL A 197 -1.34 -14.10 14.01
C VAL A 197 -1.81 -14.77 15.30
N ALA A 198 -2.34 -14.01 16.26
CA ALA A 198 -2.79 -14.55 17.53
C ALA A 198 -4.07 -15.42 17.40
N LEU A 199 -5.05 -14.98 16.62
CA LEU A 199 -6.27 -15.74 16.37
C LEU A 199 -5.97 -17.06 15.66
N LYS A 200 -5.11 -17.05 14.64
CA LYS A 200 -4.71 -18.27 13.93
C LYS A 200 -3.95 -19.23 14.81
N LYS A 201 -3.05 -18.73 15.67
CA LYS A 201 -2.33 -19.52 16.67
C LYS A 201 -3.30 -20.37 17.52
N ASP A 202 -4.44 -19.79 17.88
CA ASP A 202 -5.45 -20.46 18.71
C ASP A 202 -6.49 -21.25 17.87
N GLY A 203 -6.34 -21.29 16.56
CA GLY A 203 -7.24 -22.00 15.64
C GLY A 203 -8.54 -21.26 15.35
N TYR A 204 -8.61 -19.97 15.66
CA TYR A 204 -9.77 -19.13 15.37
C TYR A 204 -9.74 -18.55 13.95
N SER A 205 -10.89 -18.06 13.52
CA SER A 205 -10.96 -17.27 12.29
C SER A 205 -10.32 -15.91 12.50
N MET A 206 -9.49 -15.45 11.55
CA MET A 206 -9.00 -14.08 11.56
C MET A 206 -10.10 -13.01 11.44
N ASN A 207 -11.28 -13.40 10.97
CA ASN A 207 -12.47 -12.56 10.85
C ASN A 207 -13.44 -12.77 12.03
N SER A 208 -12.97 -13.34 13.15
CA SER A 208 -13.81 -13.52 14.33
C SER A 208 -14.29 -12.17 14.86
N ALA A 209 -15.62 -12.10 15.13
CA ALA A 209 -16.25 -11.01 15.87
C ALA A 209 -16.65 -11.47 17.30
N ASN A 210 -16.19 -12.64 17.73
CA ASN A 210 -16.44 -13.15 19.08
C ASN A 210 -15.54 -12.42 20.07
N GLU A 211 -16.17 -11.77 21.06
CA GLU A 211 -15.45 -10.95 22.04
C GLU A 211 -14.46 -11.78 22.89
N ASP A 212 -14.83 -13.00 23.28
CA ASP A 212 -13.95 -13.87 24.06
C ASP A 212 -12.71 -14.29 23.27
N GLU A 213 -12.85 -14.62 21.98
CA GLU A 213 -11.74 -14.95 21.09
C GLU A 213 -10.82 -13.75 20.88
N LEU A 214 -11.40 -12.55 20.69
CA LEU A 214 -10.63 -11.31 20.55
C LEU A 214 -9.88 -10.94 21.84
N GLN A 215 -10.50 -11.16 23.03
CA GLN A 215 -9.83 -10.92 24.30
C GLN A 215 -8.68 -11.93 24.53
N GLN A 216 -8.88 -13.20 24.12
CA GLN A 216 -7.81 -14.21 24.19
C GLN A 216 -6.64 -13.81 23.28
N ALA A 217 -6.89 -13.48 22.00
CA ALA A 217 -5.87 -13.04 21.06
C ALA A 217 -5.12 -11.80 21.57
N LYS A 218 -5.84 -10.84 22.16
CA LYS A 218 -5.22 -9.66 22.79
C LYS A 218 -4.28 -10.07 23.94
N GLN A 219 -4.71 -11.00 24.80
CA GLN A 219 -3.88 -11.47 25.91
C GLN A 219 -2.62 -12.16 25.39
N ASP A 220 -2.73 -12.98 24.36
CA ASP A 220 -1.59 -13.65 23.73
C ASP A 220 -0.57 -12.65 23.16
N LEU A 221 -1.04 -11.59 22.51
CA LEU A 221 -0.16 -10.52 22.01
C LEU A 221 0.51 -9.75 23.16
N VAL A 222 -0.18 -9.54 24.28
CA VAL A 222 0.39 -8.95 25.50
C VAL A 222 1.49 -9.86 26.07
N ASP A 223 1.25 -11.16 26.10
CA ASP A 223 2.22 -12.16 26.60
C ASP A 223 3.42 -12.31 25.64
N GLN A 224 3.21 -12.16 24.34
CA GLN A 224 4.30 -12.16 23.35
C GLN A 224 5.16 -10.89 23.40
N LYS A 225 4.58 -9.75 23.75
CA LYS A 225 5.24 -8.44 23.65
C LYS A 225 6.65 -8.38 24.23
N PRO A 226 6.99 -9.06 25.36
CA PRO A 226 8.37 -9.08 25.89
C PRO A 226 9.37 -9.78 24.96
N LEU A 227 8.91 -10.63 24.03
CA LEU A 227 9.75 -11.35 23.05
C LEU A 227 9.98 -10.53 21.80
N VAL A 228 9.11 -9.56 21.49
CA VAL A 228 9.14 -8.75 20.28
C VAL A 228 10.24 -7.69 20.37
N GLN A 229 11.10 -7.64 19.36
CA GLN A 229 12.11 -6.59 19.19
C GLN A 229 11.45 -5.27 18.79
N ALA A 230 10.60 -5.31 17.76
CA ALA A 230 9.89 -4.15 17.25
C ALA A 230 8.58 -4.56 16.53
N TYR A 231 7.63 -3.61 16.54
CA TYR A 231 6.49 -3.63 15.62
C TYR A 231 6.86 -2.73 14.44
N VAL A 232 6.79 -3.26 13.23
CA VAL A 232 7.27 -2.60 11.99
C VAL A 232 6.37 -2.97 10.81
N ILE A 233 6.41 -2.17 9.75
CA ILE A 233 5.84 -2.48 8.44
C ILE A 233 6.99 -2.64 7.45
N ASP A 234 7.29 -1.67 6.62
CA ASP A 234 8.34 -1.77 5.60
C ASP A 234 9.76 -1.91 6.18
N GLN A 235 9.99 -1.39 7.40
CA GLN A 235 11.29 -1.50 8.08
C GLN A 235 11.71 -2.96 8.37
N VAL A 236 10.79 -3.92 8.25
CA VAL A 236 11.14 -5.35 8.35
C VAL A 236 12.17 -5.75 7.29
N ARG A 237 12.11 -5.15 6.09
CA ARG A 237 13.06 -5.39 4.99
C ARG A 237 14.49 -5.16 5.45
N ASP A 238 14.79 -3.91 5.82
CA ASP A 238 16.15 -3.51 6.23
C ASP A 238 16.65 -4.30 7.42
N LYS A 239 15.78 -4.56 8.39
CA LYS A 239 16.13 -5.32 9.61
C LYS A 239 16.45 -6.78 9.31
N MET A 240 15.67 -7.44 8.48
CA MET A 240 15.94 -8.83 8.08
C MET A 240 17.17 -8.92 7.18
N ILE A 241 17.33 -8.00 6.21
CA ILE A 241 18.54 -7.88 5.38
C ILE A 241 19.78 -7.57 6.24
N GLY A 242 19.62 -6.79 7.32
CA GLY A 242 20.71 -6.48 8.25
C GLY A 242 21.03 -7.59 9.24
N GLY A 243 20.25 -8.69 9.27
CA GLY A 243 20.42 -9.79 10.24
C GLY A 243 20.11 -9.37 11.69
N GLU A 244 19.28 -8.35 11.87
CA GLU A 244 18.99 -7.76 13.19
C GLU A 244 18.00 -8.60 14.02
N ALA A 245 17.28 -9.55 13.39
CA ALA A 245 16.30 -10.41 14.03
C ALA A 245 16.34 -11.83 13.46
N ALA A 246 15.90 -12.81 14.24
CA ALA A 246 15.81 -14.19 13.81
C ALA A 246 14.56 -14.48 12.98
N VAL A 247 13.45 -13.80 13.28
CA VAL A 247 12.16 -14.00 12.59
C VAL A 247 11.45 -12.67 12.38
N GLY A 248 10.73 -12.57 11.25
CA GLY A 248 9.87 -11.45 10.92
C GLY A 248 8.54 -11.92 10.36
N VAL A 249 7.44 -11.35 10.83
CA VAL A 249 6.12 -11.51 10.20
C VAL A 249 6.05 -10.53 9.05
N ILE A 250 5.95 -11.03 7.82
CA ILE A 250 6.06 -10.23 6.61
C ILE A 250 4.97 -10.55 5.60
N TYR A 251 4.73 -9.63 4.68
CA TYR A 251 3.94 -9.87 3.48
C TYR A 251 4.73 -10.66 2.44
N SER A 252 4.05 -11.49 1.67
CA SER A 252 4.69 -12.44 0.73
C SER A 252 5.56 -11.77 -0.35
N GLY A 253 5.20 -10.58 -0.81
CA GLY A 253 5.99 -9.83 -1.81
C GLY A 253 7.35 -9.38 -1.27
N GLU A 254 7.42 -9.04 0.02
CA GLU A 254 8.66 -8.63 0.67
C GLU A 254 9.76 -9.68 0.59
N MET A 255 9.38 -10.96 0.62
CA MET A 255 10.32 -12.06 0.55
C MET A 255 11.19 -12.01 -0.71
N LEU A 256 10.58 -11.75 -1.88
CA LEU A 256 11.32 -11.70 -3.15
C LEU A 256 12.32 -10.55 -3.14
N TYR A 257 11.88 -9.36 -2.70
CA TYR A 257 12.75 -8.20 -2.57
C TYR A 257 13.93 -8.47 -1.62
N ILE A 258 13.65 -9.02 -0.44
CA ILE A 258 14.68 -9.30 0.58
C ILE A 258 15.68 -10.32 0.08
N GLN A 259 15.24 -11.40 -0.58
CA GLN A 259 16.13 -12.42 -1.14
C GLN A 259 17.05 -11.86 -2.22
N ASP A 260 16.51 -11.01 -3.11
CA ASP A 260 17.31 -10.37 -4.15
C ASP A 260 18.36 -9.41 -3.55
N GLU A 261 18.01 -8.64 -2.52
CA GLU A 261 18.96 -7.75 -1.84
C GLU A 261 20.05 -8.54 -1.07
N VAL A 262 19.68 -9.58 -0.34
CA VAL A 262 20.66 -10.46 0.34
C VAL A 262 21.66 -11.04 -0.65
N ALA A 263 21.18 -11.55 -1.79
CA ALA A 263 22.02 -12.08 -2.85
C ALA A 263 22.91 -10.99 -3.48
N SER A 264 22.36 -9.80 -3.73
CA SER A 264 23.09 -8.68 -4.33
C SER A 264 24.19 -8.11 -3.44
N LEU A 265 23.99 -8.15 -2.12
CA LEU A 265 24.95 -7.71 -1.12
C LEU A 265 25.99 -8.79 -0.79
N GLY A 266 25.78 -10.02 -1.27
CA GLY A 266 26.68 -11.16 -0.99
C GLY A 266 26.73 -11.55 0.48
N LEU A 267 25.61 -11.41 1.19
CA LEU A 267 25.50 -11.78 2.60
C LEU A 267 25.49 -13.30 2.76
N ASP A 268 26.15 -13.80 3.81
CA ASP A 268 26.39 -15.22 4.05
C ASP A 268 25.39 -15.79 5.08
N TYR A 269 24.10 -15.65 4.79
CA TYR A 269 23.00 -16.29 5.54
C TYR A 269 21.78 -16.52 4.66
N ASP A 270 21.02 -17.57 5.01
CA ASP A 270 19.82 -17.97 4.30
C ASP A 270 18.57 -17.45 5.00
N LEU A 271 17.74 -16.70 4.25
CA LEU A 271 16.40 -16.32 4.66
C LEU A 271 15.36 -17.21 3.98
N GLU A 272 14.55 -17.88 4.77
CA GLU A 272 13.45 -18.71 4.28
C GLU A 272 12.11 -18.17 4.75
N TYR A 273 11.09 -18.38 3.92
CA TYR A 273 9.70 -17.95 4.19
C TYR A 273 8.81 -19.18 4.34
N VAL A 274 7.91 -19.13 5.32
CA VAL A 274 6.92 -20.18 5.54
C VAL A 274 5.53 -19.58 5.78
N ILE A 275 4.52 -20.19 5.17
CA ILE A 275 3.12 -20.00 5.55
C ILE A 275 2.80 -21.04 6.63
N PRO A 276 2.44 -20.61 7.86
CA PRO A 276 2.13 -21.52 8.95
C PRO A 276 0.99 -22.49 8.67
N GLU A 277 1.03 -23.67 9.32
CA GLU A 277 0.06 -24.77 9.11
C GLU A 277 -1.38 -24.36 9.40
N GLU A 278 -1.61 -23.41 10.32
CA GLU A 278 -2.93 -22.90 10.66
C GLU A 278 -3.55 -22.01 9.55
N GLY A 279 -2.79 -21.77 8.48
CA GLY A 279 -3.15 -20.87 7.41
C GLY A 279 -2.88 -19.41 7.76
N THR A 280 -3.18 -18.51 6.81
CA THR A 280 -2.85 -17.11 6.92
C THR A 280 -3.94 -16.20 6.36
N ASN A 281 -3.68 -14.89 6.35
CA ASN A 281 -4.44 -13.89 5.65
C ASN A 281 -4.16 -13.97 4.14
N LEU A 282 -5.20 -14.04 3.33
CA LEU A 282 -5.18 -13.66 1.92
C LEU A 282 -5.83 -12.28 1.84
N TRP A 283 -5.03 -11.25 1.59
CA TRP A 283 -5.52 -9.89 1.44
C TRP A 283 -5.59 -9.48 -0.03
N LEU A 284 -6.48 -8.54 -0.31
CA LEU A 284 -6.69 -7.99 -1.64
C LEU A 284 -6.84 -6.47 -1.51
N ASP A 285 -5.85 -5.74 -2.01
CA ASP A 285 -5.91 -4.29 -2.09
C ASP A 285 -6.55 -3.90 -3.42
N SER A 286 -7.39 -2.87 -3.39
CA SER A 286 -8.15 -2.48 -4.57
C SER A 286 -8.26 -0.96 -4.67
N TRP A 287 -8.28 -0.46 -5.88
CA TRP A 287 -8.56 0.95 -6.16
C TRP A 287 -10.02 1.25 -5.92
N VAL A 288 -10.28 2.31 -5.16
CA VAL A 288 -11.60 2.87 -4.90
C VAL A 288 -11.62 4.37 -5.15
N ILE A 289 -12.79 4.93 -5.37
CA ILE A 289 -13.01 6.36 -5.57
C ILE A 289 -13.76 6.91 -4.35
N PRO A 290 -13.18 7.82 -3.56
CA PRO A 290 -13.89 8.47 -2.47
C PRO A 290 -15.11 9.24 -2.96
N LYS A 291 -16.17 9.30 -2.14
CA LYS A 291 -17.43 9.94 -2.51
C LYS A 291 -17.31 11.44 -2.79
N ASN A 292 -16.33 12.10 -2.18
CA ASN A 292 -16.04 13.52 -2.36
C ASN A 292 -15.00 13.82 -3.45
N ALA A 293 -14.58 12.81 -4.23
CA ALA A 293 -13.67 12.97 -5.36
C ALA A 293 -14.18 14.05 -6.33
N LYS A 294 -13.27 14.91 -6.77
CA LYS A 294 -13.59 16.01 -7.68
C LYS A 294 -13.33 15.65 -9.14
N ASN A 295 -12.36 14.74 -9.35
CA ASN A 295 -11.89 14.34 -10.66
C ASN A 295 -12.17 12.85 -10.91
N LYS A 296 -13.42 12.42 -10.66
CA LYS A 296 -13.84 11.01 -10.73
C LYS A 296 -13.51 10.36 -12.09
N GLU A 297 -13.72 11.07 -13.19
CA GLU A 297 -13.40 10.54 -14.53
C GLU A 297 -11.90 10.34 -14.73
N ASN A 298 -11.04 11.18 -14.11
CA ASN A 298 -9.60 10.99 -14.12
C ASN A 298 -9.19 9.79 -13.25
N ALA A 299 -9.87 9.58 -12.12
CA ALA A 299 -9.68 8.39 -11.29
C ALA A 299 -10.07 7.10 -12.04
N GLU A 300 -11.16 7.11 -12.80
CA GLU A 300 -11.58 5.97 -13.63
C GLU A 300 -10.56 5.68 -14.74
N LYS A 301 -9.99 6.72 -15.38
CA LYS A 301 -8.89 6.56 -16.35
C LYS A 301 -7.62 5.98 -15.70
N TRP A 302 -7.29 6.42 -14.49
CA TRP A 302 -6.17 5.88 -13.72
C TRP A 302 -6.35 4.40 -13.43
N ILE A 303 -7.52 4.02 -12.96
CA ILE A 303 -7.86 2.63 -12.67
C ILE A 303 -7.81 1.78 -13.96
N ASP A 304 -8.37 2.28 -15.06
CA ASP A 304 -8.32 1.62 -16.36
C ASP A 304 -6.89 1.42 -16.87
N PHE A 305 -6.05 2.45 -16.73
CA PHE A 305 -4.65 2.40 -17.11
C PHE A 305 -3.89 1.32 -16.32
N LEU A 306 -4.11 1.23 -15.02
CA LEU A 306 -3.46 0.24 -14.16
C LEU A 306 -3.94 -1.20 -14.40
N CYS A 307 -5.13 -1.40 -15.01
CA CYS A 307 -5.61 -2.71 -15.40
C CYS A 307 -4.93 -3.27 -16.66
N ARG A 308 -4.12 -2.49 -17.37
CA ARG A 308 -3.41 -2.96 -18.57
C ARG A 308 -2.32 -3.97 -18.19
N PRO A 309 -2.21 -5.10 -18.89
CA PRO A 309 -1.25 -6.16 -18.54
C PRO A 309 0.22 -5.70 -18.53
N GLU A 310 0.62 -4.81 -19.45
CA GLU A 310 1.96 -4.25 -19.52
C GLU A 310 2.27 -3.35 -18.31
N ILE A 311 1.29 -2.57 -17.84
CA ILE A 311 1.40 -1.69 -16.69
C ILE A 311 1.42 -2.52 -15.39
N ALA A 312 0.50 -3.48 -15.28
CA ALA A 312 0.48 -4.42 -14.16
C ALA A 312 1.81 -5.18 -14.03
N LYS A 313 2.39 -5.60 -15.17
CA LYS A 313 3.70 -6.26 -15.19
C LYS A 313 4.82 -5.32 -14.72
N ALA A 314 4.85 -4.08 -15.20
CA ALA A 314 5.86 -3.10 -14.76
C ALA A 314 5.78 -2.86 -13.25
N ASN A 315 4.57 -2.69 -12.73
CA ASN A 315 4.34 -2.60 -11.29
C ASN A 315 4.84 -3.85 -10.54
N PHE A 316 4.47 -5.06 -10.99
CA PHE A 316 4.92 -6.30 -10.36
C PHE A 316 6.44 -6.42 -10.29
N GLU A 317 7.15 -6.05 -11.35
CA GLU A 317 8.62 -6.10 -11.39
C GLU A 317 9.27 -5.15 -10.37
N TYR A 318 8.55 -4.12 -9.92
CA TYR A 318 8.99 -3.16 -8.92
C TYR A 318 8.53 -3.52 -7.51
N ILE A 319 7.21 -3.70 -7.33
CA ILE A 319 6.60 -3.90 -6.00
C ILE A 319 6.67 -5.34 -5.51
N THR A 320 6.94 -6.30 -6.41
CA THR A 320 7.04 -7.75 -6.14
C THR A 320 5.75 -8.44 -5.66
N TYR A 321 4.63 -7.72 -5.66
CA TYR A 321 3.30 -8.29 -5.38
C TYR A 321 2.55 -8.60 -6.67
N PRO A 322 1.83 -9.75 -6.75
CA PRO A 322 0.99 -10.06 -7.91
C PRO A 322 -0.09 -9.00 -8.11
N THR A 323 -0.27 -8.58 -9.33
CA THR A 323 -1.25 -7.57 -9.76
C THR A 323 -2.29 -8.20 -10.68
#